data_aa1ce0f294eecceb2292ed05bd3f8df3
#
_entry.id   aa1ce0f294eecceb2292ed05bd3f8df3
#
_cell.length_a   1.000
_cell.length_b   1.000
_cell.length_c   1.000
_cell.angle_alpha   90.00
_cell.angle_beta   90.00
_cell.angle_gamma   90.00
#
_symmetry.space_group_name_H-M   'P 1'
#
loop_
_entity.id
_entity.type
_entity.pdbx_description
1 polymer ?
#
loop_
_entity_poly.entity_id
_entity_poly.type
_entity_poly.pdbx_seq_one_letter_code
_entity_poly.pdbx_strand_id
1 'polypeptide(L)'
;MTLKTVFVTASVAIAVTLPGRLHAGDDPLDSLNRAIQQRFTGIDKFFGLRRIVVIGDTPHQFRPETVSEEAVVQDLRDAHLKVAIYMAGRRVLEREPNLLPEKGGAVDRRVIFGPIAVTAVEQMQTLPHSVDLIDEARIAFQELQRRDRYDFTLSNEKFSARAVRLSSDECLSCHKGNKRGDPLGVVMYAYR
;
A
#
# COMPACT_ATOMS: atom_id res chain seq x y z
N MET A 1 -7.13 27.94 68.94
CA MET A 1 -7.23 28.20 67.50
C MET A 1 -6.45 27.10 66.79
N THR A 2 -7.14 26.08 66.25
CA THR A 2 -6.49 24.92 65.61
C THR A 2 -6.72 25.03 64.12
N LEU A 3 -5.62 25.24 63.36
CA LEU A 3 -5.63 25.35 61.92
C LEU A 3 -5.72 23.93 61.33
N LYS A 4 -6.81 23.62 60.61
CA LYS A 4 -6.96 22.37 59.85
C LYS A 4 -6.41 22.56 58.44
N THR A 5 -5.31 21.89 58.16
CA THR A 5 -4.70 21.85 56.83
C THR A 5 -5.45 20.82 55.97
N VAL A 6 -6.12 21.29 54.92
CA VAL A 6 -6.77 20.44 53.93
C VAL A 6 -5.77 20.12 52.80
N PHE A 7 -5.38 18.87 52.68
CA PHE A 7 -4.61 18.37 51.52
C PHE A 7 -5.59 18.05 50.40
N VAL A 8 -5.51 18.80 49.31
CA VAL A 8 -6.20 18.48 48.04
C VAL A 8 -5.20 17.65 47.22
N THR A 9 -5.48 16.35 47.09
CA THR A 9 -4.76 15.47 46.17
C THR A 9 -5.35 15.62 44.79
N ALA A 10 -4.64 16.25 43.87
CA ALA A 10 -4.98 16.31 42.45
C ALA A 10 -4.55 15.00 41.78
N SER A 11 -5.51 14.15 41.44
CA SER A 11 -5.27 12.97 40.62
C SER A 11 -5.11 13.40 39.16
N VAL A 12 -3.91 13.34 38.62
CA VAL A 12 -3.63 13.52 37.19
C VAL A 12 -3.95 12.19 36.48
N ALA A 13 -5.07 12.15 35.79
CA ALA A 13 -5.40 11.05 34.90
C ALA A 13 -4.54 11.20 33.64
N ILE A 14 -3.49 10.38 33.53
CA ILE A 14 -2.72 10.23 32.29
C ILE A 14 -3.57 9.44 31.33
N ALA A 15 -4.18 10.14 30.36
CA ALA A 15 -4.82 9.49 29.21
C ALA A 15 -3.72 8.88 28.35
N VAL A 16 -3.49 7.57 28.49
CA VAL A 16 -2.67 6.80 27.55
C VAL A 16 -3.49 6.69 26.26
N THR A 17 -3.20 7.59 25.33
CA THR A 17 -3.67 7.44 23.96
C THR A 17 -2.95 6.25 23.34
N LEU A 18 -3.62 5.09 23.31
CA LEU A 18 -3.17 3.93 22.54
C LEU A 18 -3.15 4.30 21.06
N PRO A 19 -1.98 4.31 20.40
CA PRO A 19 -1.92 4.55 18.97
C PRO A 19 -2.56 3.35 18.24
N GLY A 20 -3.51 3.62 17.36
CA GLY A 20 -3.81 2.72 16.26
C GLY A 20 -5.05 1.84 16.34
N ARG A 21 -6.11 2.20 17.07
CA ARG A 21 -7.42 1.62 16.76
C ARG A 21 -8.00 2.37 15.56
N LEU A 22 -8.32 1.63 14.49
CA LEU A 22 -9.18 2.14 13.42
C LEU A 22 -10.40 2.81 14.06
N HIS A 23 -10.71 4.02 13.62
CA HIS A 23 -11.99 4.63 13.97
C HIS A 23 -13.07 3.72 13.41
N ALA A 24 -14.07 3.39 14.22
CA ALA A 24 -15.20 2.59 13.78
C ALA A 24 -15.84 3.26 12.56
N GLY A 25 -15.61 2.69 11.37
CA GLY A 25 -16.06 3.24 10.09
C GLY A 25 -15.00 3.38 9.01
N ASP A 26 -13.69 3.31 9.34
CA ASP A 26 -12.63 3.32 8.32
C ASP A 26 -12.58 1.96 7.61
N ASP A 27 -12.51 2.00 6.27
CA ASP A 27 -12.23 0.80 5.45
C ASP A 27 -10.82 0.28 5.81
N PRO A 28 -10.65 -0.98 6.25
CA PRO A 28 -9.35 -1.55 6.58
C PRO A 28 -8.32 -1.45 5.45
N LEU A 29 -8.77 -1.49 4.18
CA LEU A 29 -7.91 -1.30 3.02
C LEU A 29 -7.40 0.14 2.90
N ASP A 30 -8.16 1.14 3.33
CA ASP A 30 -7.70 2.52 3.33
C ASP A 30 -6.60 2.75 4.39
N SER A 31 -6.69 2.05 5.52
CA SER A 31 -5.63 2.05 6.53
C SER A 31 -4.36 1.38 6.04
N LEU A 32 -4.48 0.23 5.37
CA LEU A 32 -3.35 -0.41 4.71
C LEU A 32 -2.75 0.49 3.63
N ASN A 33 -3.59 1.14 2.82
CA ASN A 33 -3.10 2.06 1.80
C ASN A 33 -2.33 3.24 2.40
N ARG A 34 -2.82 3.84 3.50
CA ARG A 34 -2.09 4.90 4.21
C ARG A 34 -0.70 4.43 4.66
N ALA A 35 -0.61 3.25 5.25
CA ALA A 35 0.66 2.66 5.68
C ALA A 35 1.62 2.45 4.50
N ILE A 36 1.14 1.89 3.40
CA ILE A 36 1.91 1.70 2.16
C ILE A 36 2.36 3.05 1.58
N GLN A 37 1.48 4.05 1.49
CA GLN A 37 1.83 5.38 0.98
C GLN A 37 2.91 6.06 1.83
N GLN A 38 2.87 5.91 3.14
CA GLN A 38 3.90 6.45 4.04
C GLN A 38 5.29 5.92 3.72
N ARG A 39 5.42 4.65 3.34
CA ARG A 39 6.70 4.07 2.91
C ARG A 39 7.24 4.68 1.63
N PHE A 40 6.38 5.22 0.77
CA PHE A 40 6.79 5.91 -0.46
C PHE A 40 7.12 7.39 -0.26
N THR A 41 6.77 7.97 0.88
CA THR A 41 7.07 9.39 1.18
C THR A 41 8.47 9.59 1.75
N GLY A 42 9.09 8.56 2.31
CA GLY A 42 10.45 8.63 2.85
C GLY A 42 11.51 8.69 1.74
N ILE A 43 12.52 9.54 1.90
CA ILE A 43 13.71 9.56 1.05
C ILE A 43 14.78 8.72 1.73
N ASP A 44 14.92 7.49 1.29
CA ASP A 44 15.90 6.54 1.79
C ASP A 44 16.65 5.86 0.64
N LYS A 45 17.48 4.88 0.97
CA LYS A 45 18.26 4.09 0.00
C LYS A 45 17.40 3.14 -0.84
N PHE A 46 16.15 2.92 -0.44
CA PHE A 46 15.28 1.92 -1.03
C PHE A 46 14.32 2.56 -2.01
N PHE A 47 14.08 1.89 -3.13
CA PHE A 47 13.22 2.35 -4.20
C PHE A 47 12.23 1.25 -4.58
N GLY A 48 11.00 1.67 -4.93
CA GLY A 48 9.99 0.77 -5.46
C GLY A 48 9.67 -0.39 -4.50
N LEU A 49 9.74 -1.61 -4.99
CA LEU A 49 9.34 -2.82 -4.26
C LEU A 49 10.10 -3.03 -2.94
N ARG A 50 11.37 -2.63 -2.87
CA ARG A 50 12.20 -2.79 -1.67
C ARG A 50 11.67 -2.06 -0.44
N ARG A 51 10.76 -1.11 -0.64
CA ARG A 51 10.06 -0.41 0.46
C ARG A 51 8.96 -1.25 1.11
N ILE A 52 8.52 -2.30 0.46
CA ILE A 52 7.37 -3.11 0.91
C ILE A 52 7.78 -4.52 1.30
N VAL A 53 8.76 -5.10 0.60
CA VAL A 53 9.21 -6.48 0.85
C VAL A 53 10.73 -6.57 0.91
N VAL A 54 11.23 -7.54 1.65
CA VAL A 54 12.65 -7.93 1.58
C VAL A 54 12.85 -8.75 0.31
N ILE A 55 13.81 -8.33 -0.54
CA ILE A 55 14.13 -9.06 -1.77
C ILE A 55 14.82 -10.38 -1.40
N GLY A 56 14.34 -11.46 -1.99
CA GLY A 56 14.84 -12.82 -1.73
C GLY A 56 13.83 -13.72 -1.03
N ASP A 57 12.81 -13.14 -0.39
CA ASP A 57 11.73 -13.95 0.19
C ASP A 57 10.82 -14.52 -0.91
N THR A 58 10.47 -15.78 -0.77
CA THR A 58 9.49 -16.45 -1.63
C THR A 58 8.60 -17.32 -0.74
N PRO A 59 7.27 -17.10 -0.71
CA PRO A 59 6.52 -16.07 -1.39
C PRO A 59 6.78 -14.67 -0.82
N HIS A 60 6.59 -13.62 -1.63
CA HIS A 60 6.73 -12.26 -1.16
C HIS A 60 5.67 -11.92 -0.11
N GLN A 61 6.10 -11.42 1.03
CA GLN A 61 5.23 -11.04 2.14
C GLN A 61 5.45 -9.58 2.51
N PHE A 62 4.35 -8.89 2.82
CA PHE A 62 4.41 -7.60 3.48
C PHE A 62 4.89 -7.80 4.92
N ARG A 63 5.97 -7.12 5.27
CA ARG A 63 6.50 -7.13 6.64
C ARG A 63 6.25 -5.78 7.29
N PRO A 64 5.40 -5.73 8.34
CA PRO A 64 5.26 -4.53 9.14
C PRO A 64 6.62 -4.14 9.77
N GLU A 65 6.95 -2.86 9.72
CA GLU A 65 8.17 -2.29 10.29
C GLU A 65 7.88 -1.38 11.48
N THR A 66 6.60 -1.04 11.68
CA THR A 66 6.14 -0.17 12.75
C THR A 66 4.95 -0.78 13.49
N VAL A 67 4.77 -0.40 14.75
CA VAL A 67 3.60 -0.81 15.56
C VAL A 67 2.29 -0.44 14.89
N SER A 68 2.24 0.69 14.18
CA SER A 68 1.05 1.13 13.43
C SER A 68 0.74 0.18 12.27
N GLU A 69 1.75 -0.29 11.54
CA GLU A 69 1.57 -1.25 10.46
C GLU A 69 1.18 -2.64 10.97
N GLU A 70 1.74 -3.06 12.10
CA GLU A 70 1.34 -4.30 12.77
C GLU A 70 -0.14 -4.25 13.15
N ALA A 71 -0.61 -3.13 13.71
CA ALA A 71 -2.00 -2.93 14.05
C ALA A 71 -2.91 -3.03 12.81
N VAL A 72 -2.53 -2.39 11.69
CA VAL A 72 -3.28 -2.48 10.43
C VAL A 72 -3.38 -3.92 9.92
N VAL A 73 -2.30 -4.69 9.97
CA VAL A 73 -2.31 -6.10 9.55
C VAL A 73 -3.19 -6.92 10.50
N GLN A 74 -3.18 -6.63 11.78
CA GLN A 74 -4.03 -7.30 12.76
C GLN A 74 -5.51 -6.98 12.53
N ASP A 75 -5.86 -5.71 12.27
CA ASP A 75 -7.23 -5.31 11.95
C ASP A 75 -7.77 -6.01 10.69
N LEU A 76 -6.94 -6.19 9.66
CA LEU A 76 -7.29 -6.98 8.47
C LEU A 76 -7.57 -8.45 8.81
N ARG A 77 -6.79 -9.04 9.70
CA ARG A 77 -7.00 -10.41 10.18
C ARG A 77 -8.28 -10.54 11.00
N ASP A 78 -8.53 -9.60 11.88
CA ASP A 78 -9.73 -9.58 12.73
C ASP A 78 -11.00 -9.38 11.89
N ALA A 79 -10.89 -8.62 10.79
CA ALA A 79 -11.93 -8.48 9.78
C ALA A 79 -12.06 -9.71 8.84
N HIS A 80 -11.22 -10.74 9.03
CA HIS A 80 -11.13 -11.93 8.18
C HIS A 80 -10.85 -11.63 6.69
N LEU A 81 -10.27 -10.47 6.40
CA LEU A 81 -9.90 -10.08 5.04
C LEU A 81 -8.60 -10.76 4.61
N LYS A 82 -8.66 -11.43 3.48
CA LYS A 82 -7.51 -12.00 2.80
C LYS A 82 -7.02 -11.00 1.76
N VAL A 83 -5.84 -10.44 2.00
CA VAL A 83 -5.32 -9.32 1.20
C VAL A 83 -3.96 -9.65 0.61
N ALA A 84 -3.81 -9.36 -0.67
CA ALA A 84 -2.52 -9.33 -1.36
C ALA A 84 -2.36 -8.02 -2.13
N ILE A 85 -1.11 -7.61 -2.33
CA ILE A 85 -0.75 -6.36 -2.98
C ILE A 85 -0.10 -6.64 -4.32
N TYR A 86 -0.47 -5.84 -5.33
CA TYR A 86 0.21 -5.73 -6.60
C TYR A 86 0.60 -4.27 -6.85
N MET A 87 1.72 -4.05 -7.55
CA MET A 87 2.22 -2.71 -7.80
C MET A 87 2.73 -2.57 -9.22
N ALA A 88 2.39 -1.45 -9.86
CA ALA A 88 2.91 -1.09 -11.17
C ALA A 88 3.37 0.37 -11.21
N GLY A 89 4.55 0.61 -11.73
CA GLY A 89 5.09 1.96 -11.90
C GLY A 89 4.58 2.63 -13.18
N ARG A 90 4.47 3.95 -13.14
CA ARG A 90 4.02 4.80 -14.26
C ARG A 90 4.70 4.47 -15.58
N ARG A 91 6.03 4.33 -15.62
CA ARG A 91 6.79 4.03 -16.84
C ARG A 91 6.34 2.77 -17.56
N VAL A 92 5.85 1.80 -16.81
CA VAL A 92 5.33 0.54 -17.33
C VAL A 92 3.92 0.73 -17.89
N LEU A 93 3.09 1.47 -17.15
CA LEU A 93 1.68 1.67 -17.46
C LEU A 93 1.48 2.57 -18.68
N GLU A 94 2.40 3.52 -18.92
CA GLU A 94 2.37 4.46 -20.05
C GLU A 94 3.04 3.91 -21.31
N ARG A 95 3.76 2.77 -21.27
CA ARG A 95 4.32 2.16 -22.47
C ARG A 95 3.23 1.59 -23.37
N GLU A 96 3.40 1.80 -24.67
CA GLU A 96 2.53 1.14 -25.64
C GLU A 96 2.65 -0.39 -25.55
N PRO A 97 1.55 -1.14 -25.75
CA PRO A 97 1.52 -2.60 -25.68
C PRO A 97 2.56 -3.29 -26.58
N ASN A 98 2.84 -2.69 -27.73
CA ASN A 98 3.77 -3.21 -28.74
C ASN A 98 5.26 -3.06 -28.36
N LEU A 99 5.57 -2.33 -27.30
CA LEU A 99 6.93 -2.16 -26.77
C LEU A 99 7.21 -3.10 -25.58
N LEU A 100 6.26 -3.95 -25.22
CA LEU A 100 6.55 -5.05 -24.31
C LEU A 100 7.41 -6.04 -25.08
N PRO A 101 8.60 -6.43 -24.58
CA PRO A 101 9.49 -7.33 -25.28
C PRO A 101 8.81 -8.64 -25.59
N GLU A 102 8.93 -9.07 -26.82
CA GLU A 102 8.50 -10.39 -27.26
C GLU A 102 9.11 -11.48 -26.38
N LYS A 103 8.36 -12.59 -26.21
CA LYS A 103 8.76 -13.75 -25.43
C LYS A 103 10.20 -14.16 -25.79
N GLY A 104 11.13 -13.92 -24.86
CA GLY A 104 12.51 -14.45 -24.98
C GLY A 104 13.66 -13.51 -24.70
N GLY A 105 13.45 -12.21 -24.73
CA GLY A 105 14.48 -11.25 -24.32
C GLY A 105 14.61 -11.15 -22.79
N ALA A 106 15.81 -10.99 -22.27
CA ALA A 106 16.10 -10.76 -20.84
C ALA A 106 15.61 -9.38 -20.36
N VAL A 107 14.50 -8.90 -20.88
CA VAL A 107 13.90 -7.62 -20.52
C VAL A 107 12.98 -7.85 -19.34
N ASP A 108 13.17 -7.01 -18.39
CA ASP A 108 12.51 -6.92 -17.10
C ASP A 108 11.04 -7.37 -17.15
N ARG A 109 10.82 -8.65 -16.85
CA ARG A 109 9.51 -9.30 -16.84
C ARG A 109 8.59 -8.77 -15.74
N ARG A 110 9.02 -7.73 -15.02
CA ARG A 110 8.35 -7.18 -13.85
C ARG A 110 7.58 -5.92 -14.21
N VAL A 111 6.59 -6.09 -15.06
CA VAL A 111 5.63 -5.03 -15.37
C VAL A 111 4.78 -4.71 -14.16
N ILE A 112 4.32 -5.75 -13.46
CA ILE A 112 3.60 -5.65 -12.20
C ILE A 112 4.31 -6.51 -11.17
N PHE A 113 4.60 -5.93 -10.01
CA PHE A 113 5.14 -6.64 -8.86
C PHE A 113 4.01 -7.20 -8.03
N GLY A 114 4.14 -8.43 -7.62
CA GLY A 114 3.16 -9.14 -6.80
C GLY A 114 2.83 -10.51 -7.38
N PRO A 115 1.96 -11.22 -6.69
CA PRO A 115 1.30 -10.83 -5.44
C PRO A 115 2.27 -10.77 -4.26
N ILE A 116 2.00 -9.82 -3.34
CA ILE A 116 2.67 -9.68 -2.05
C ILE A 116 1.62 -9.99 -0.98
N ALA A 117 1.77 -11.08 -0.24
CA ALA A 117 0.81 -11.46 0.78
C ALA A 117 0.83 -10.50 1.97
N VAL A 118 -0.34 -10.03 2.39
CA VAL A 118 -0.51 -9.28 3.65
C VAL A 118 -1.08 -10.19 4.73
N THR A 119 -2.18 -10.88 4.45
CA THR A 119 -2.87 -11.77 5.39
C THR A 119 -3.14 -13.18 4.83
N ALA A 120 -2.85 -13.43 3.56
CA ALA A 120 -3.27 -14.63 2.82
C ALA A 120 -2.11 -15.37 2.15
N VAL A 121 -1.09 -15.75 2.91
CA VAL A 121 0.10 -16.46 2.39
C VAL A 121 -0.28 -17.77 1.70
N GLU A 122 -1.23 -18.52 2.26
CA GLU A 122 -1.60 -19.85 1.79
C GLU A 122 -2.37 -19.84 0.46
N GLN A 123 -2.87 -18.69 0.05
CA GLN A 123 -3.75 -18.55 -1.12
C GLN A 123 -3.10 -17.85 -2.31
N MET A 124 -1.79 -17.56 -2.21
CA MET A 124 -1.05 -16.88 -3.27
C MET A 124 -1.13 -17.60 -4.61
N GLN A 125 -1.28 -18.92 -4.59
CA GLN A 125 -1.36 -19.74 -5.82
C GLN A 125 -2.68 -19.58 -6.59
N THR A 126 -3.74 -19.12 -5.95
CA THR A 126 -5.06 -18.92 -6.58
C THR A 126 -5.27 -17.49 -7.07
N LEU A 127 -4.35 -16.58 -6.77
CA LEU A 127 -4.43 -15.20 -7.19
C LEU A 127 -4.03 -15.04 -8.67
N PRO A 128 -4.58 -14.04 -9.38
CA PRO A 128 -4.20 -13.75 -10.76
C PRO A 128 -2.70 -13.56 -10.92
N HIS A 129 -2.12 -14.04 -12.01
CA HIS A 129 -0.74 -13.74 -12.33
C HIS A 129 -0.58 -12.25 -12.67
N SER A 130 0.58 -11.71 -12.40
CA SER A 130 0.88 -10.29 -12.65
C SER A 130 0.63 -9.88 -14.11
N VAL A 131 0.85 -10.80 -15.06
CA VAL A 131 0.62 -10.54 -16.49
C VAL A 131 -0.85 -10.32 -16.84
N ASP A 132 -1.76 -10.95 -16.11
CA ASP A 132 -3.21 -10.86 -16.35
C ASP A 132 -3.78 -9.52 -15.85
N LEU A 133 -3.00 -8.79 -15.04
CA LEU A 133 -3.39 -7.51 -14.44
C LEU A 133 -2.94 -6.28 -15.24
N ILE A 134 -2.19 -6.44 -16.34
CA ILE A 134 -1.57 -5.31 -17.05
C ILE A 134 -2.62 -4.33 -17.59
N ASP A 135 -3.65 -4.86 -18.23
CA ASP A 135 -4.66 -4.01 -18.86
C ASP A 135 -5.51 -3.31 -17.79
N GLU A 136 -5.92 -4.04 -16.75
CA GLU A 136 -6.64 -3.46 -15.62
C GLU A 136 -5.80 -2.42 -14.85
N ALA A 137 -4.51 -2.65 -14.70
CA ALA A 137 -3.61 -1.68 -14.09
C ALA A 137 -3.47 -0.40 -14.91
N ARG A 138 -3.51 -0.47 -16.24
CA ARG A 138 -3.51 0.69 -17.13
C ARG A 138 -4.82 1.47 -17.02
N ILE A 139 -5.96 0.76 -17.05
CA ILE A 139 -7.27 1.37 -16.84
C ILE A 139 -7.31 2.06 -15.46
N ALA A 140 -6.90 1.34 -14.42
CA ALA A 140 -6.83 1.88 -13.07
C ALA A 140 -5.94 3.15 -13.01
N PHE A 141 -4.77 3.14 -13.67
CA PHE A 141 -3.89 4.30 -13.70
C PHE A 141 -4.52 5.52 -14.37
N GLN A 142 -5.27 5.32 -15.46
CA GLN A 142 -6.00 6.41 -16.14
C GLN A 142 -7.13 6.94 -15.26
N GLU A 143 -7.92 6.05 -14.66
CA GLU A 143 -9.03 6.43 -13.78
C GLU A 143 -8.55 7.19 -12.54
N LEU A 144 -7.43 6.78 -11.96
CA LEU A 144 -6.82 7.39 -10.78
C LEU A 144 -6.19 8.77 -11.05
N GLN A 145 -6.14 9.25 -12.31
CA GLN A 145 -5.84 10.65 -12.60
C GLN A 145 -6.94 11.59 -12.09
N ARG A 146 -8.18 11.10 -11.95
CA ARG A 146 -9.38 11.90 -11.68
C ARG A 146 -10.10 11.49 -10.40
N ARG A 147 -9.74 10.35 -9.81
CA ARG A 147 -10.36 9.82 -8.59
C ARG A 147 -9.30 9.21 -7.68
N ASP A 148 -9.65 8.96 -6.43
CA ASP A 148 -8.70 8.42 -5.44
C ASP A 148 -8.76 6.89 -5.37
N ARG A 149 -9.81 6.29 -5.91
CA ARG A 149 -10.07 4.85 -5.86
C ARG A 149 -10.66 4.36 -7.17
N TYR A 150 -10.21 3.18 -7.60
CA TYR A 150 -10.81 2.42 -8.71
C TYR A 150 -10.95 0.96 -8.30
N ASP A 151 -12.18 0.47 -8.30
CA ASP A 151 -12.49 -0.91 -7.92
C ASP A 151 -12.88 -1.72 -9.16
N PHE A 152 -12.40 -2.97 -9.22
CA PHE A 152 -12.72 -3.89 -10.30
C PHE A 152 -12.71 -5.34 -9.81
N THR A 153 -13.11 -6.28 -10.66
CA THR A 153 -13.07 -7.72 -10.36
C THR A 153 -12.36 -8.43 -11.50
N LEU A 154 -11.41 -9.30 -11.16
CA LEU A 154 -10.71 -10.14 -12.13
C LEU A 154 -10.55 -11.55 -11.54
N SER A 155 -10.88 -12.58 -12.32
CA SER A 155 -10.77 -14.00 -11.91
C SER A 155 -11.44 -14.30 -10.56
N ASN A 156 -12.62 -13.72 -10.32
CA ASN A 156 -13.41 -13.80 -9.07
C ASN A 156 -12.77 -13.15 -7.83
N GLU A 157 -11.64 -12.48 -7.97
CA GLU A 157 -11.07 -11.67 -6.91
C GLU A 157 -11.50 -10.21 -7.06
N LYS A 158 -11.80 -9.56 -5.94
CA LYS A 158 -12.07 -8.12 -5.88
C LYS A 158 -10.76 -7.36 -5.78
N PHE A 159 -10.66 -6.27 -6.50
CA PHE A 159 -9.52 -5.38 -6.47
C PHE A 159 -9.93 -3.96 -6.11
N SER A 160 -9.08 -3.31 -5.35
CA SER A 160 -9.18 -1.89 -5.06
C SER A 160 -7.85 -1.22 -5.38
N ALA A 161 -7.83 -0.39 -6.41
CA ALA A 161 -6.63 0.32 -6.85
C ALA A 161 -6.54 1.72 -6.25
N ARG A 162 -5.31 2.15 -5.91
CA ARG A 162 -4.96 3.48 -5.43
C ARG A 162 -3.71 3.98 -6.15
N ALA A 163 -3.64 5.29 -6.41
CA ALA A 163 -2.44 5.89 -6.97
C ALA A 163 -1.35 6.07 -5.89
N VAL A 164 -0.10 5.78 -6.25
CA VAL A 164 1.06 6.28 -5.52
C VAL A 164 1.34 7.68 -6.05
N ARG A 165 1.19 8.71 -5.20
CA ARG A 165 1.33 10.11 -5.62
C ARG A 165 2.60 10.75 -5.07
N LEU A 166 3.14 11.69 -5.84
CA LEU A 166 4.20 12.58 -5.36
C LEU A 166 3.68 13.43 -4.19
N SER A 167 4.29 13.25 -3.03
CA SER A 167 3.87 13.90 -1.77
C SER A 167 4.71 15.11 -1.40
N SER A 168 5.98 15.18 -1.84
CA SER A 168 6.89 16.26 -1.48
C SER A 168 7.71 16.74 -2.68
N ASP A 169 8.25 17.96 -2.57
CA ASP A 169 9.10 18.55 -3.62
C ASP A 169 10.45 17.83 -3.73
N GLU A 170 10.89 17.19 -2.66
CA GLU A 170 12.11 16.38 -2.67
C GLU A 170 12.00 15.20 -3.63
N CYS A 171 10.80 14.63 -3.78
CA CYS A 171 10.54 13.58 -4.77
C CYS A 171 10.79 14.06 -6.21
N LEU A 172 10.60 15.36 -6.47
CA LEU A 172 10.79 15.95 -7.80
C LEU A 172 12.27 15.96 -8.24
N SER A 173 13.21 15.85 -7.31
CA SER A 173 14.64 15.75 -7.64
C SER A 173 14.94 14.53 -8.52
N CYS A 174 14.26 13.41 -8.27
CA CYS A 174 14.37 12.17 -9.05
C CYS A 174 13.27 12.03 -10.11
N HIS A 175 12.07 12.56 -9.84
CA HIS A 175 10.91 12.49 -10.73
C HIS A 175 10.73 13.79 -11.54
N LYS A 176 11.79 14.16 -12.28
CA LYS A 176 11.80 15.39 -13.09
C LYS A 176 10.67 15.40 -14.11
N GLY A 177 10.03 16.56 -14.27
CA GLY A 177 8.91 16.75 -15.20
C GLY A 177 7.53 16.41 -14.64
N ASN A 178 7.47 15.89 -13.41
CA ASN A 178 6.21 15.67 -12.68
C ASN A 178 5.91 16.85 -11.75
N LYS A 179 4.67 16.92 -11.29
CA LYS A 179 4.19 17.89 -10.30
C LYS A 179 3.77 17.16 -9.02
N ARG A 180 3.73 17.87 -7.91
CA ARG A 180 3.16 17.35 -6.67
C ARG A 180 1.71 16.89 -6.91
N GLY A 181 1.36 15.71 -6.41
CA GLY A 181 0.06 15.07 -6.63
C GLY A 181 0.00 14.17 -7.87
N ASP A 182 0.97 14.27 -8.80
CA ASP A 182 0.99 13.40 -9.97
C ASP A 182 1.15 11.93 -9.55
N PRO A 183 0.42 11.00 -10.18
CA PRO A 183 0.57 9.58 -9.90
C PRO A 183 1.88 9.05 -10.50
N LEU A 184 2.63 8.33 -9.68
CA LEU A 184 3.88 7.64 -10.04
C LEU A 184 3.65 6.17 -10.39
N GLY A 185 2.49 5.65 -10.08
CA GLY A 185 2.11 4.26 -10.27
C GLY A 185 0.80 3.94 -9.56
N VAL A 186 0.47 2.66 -9.56
CA VAL A 186 -0.70 2.12 -8.86
C VAL A 186 -0.29 1.04 -7.87
N VAL A 187 -1.02 0.99 -6.76
CA VAL A 187 -1.08 -0.14 -5.85
C VAL A 187 -2.47 -0.74 -5.95
N MET A 188 -2.56 -2.03 -6.19
CA MET A 188 -3.81 -2.77 -6.29
C MET A 188 -3.87 -3.78 -5.16
N TYR A 189 -4.94 -3.74 -4.40
CA TYR A 189 -5.23 -4.66 -3.30
C TYR A 189 -6.23 -5.69 -3.79
N ALA A 190 -5.78 -6.93 -4.02
CA ALA A 190 -6.67 -8.08 -4.20
C ALA A 190 -7.20 -8.48 -2.84
N TYR A 191 -8.52 -8.64 -2.70
CA TYR A 191 -9.13 -8.98 -1.40
C TYR A 191 -10.40 -9.80 -1.54
N ARG A 192 -10.70 -10.58 -0.50
CA ARG A 192 -11.92 -11.37 -0.32
C ARG A 192 -12.22 -11.67 1.14
#